data_b0e41de40a1ba3ecf342ae71e450e2d0
#
_entry.id   b0e41de40a1ba3ecf342ae71e450e2d0
#
_cell.length_a   1.000
_cell.length_b   1.000
_cell.length_c   1.000
_cell.angle_alpha   90.00
_cell.angle_beta   90.00
_cell.angle_gamma   90.00
#
_symmetry.space_group_name_H-M   'P 1'
#
loop_
_entity.id
_entity.type
_entity.pdbx_description
1 polymer ?
#
loop_
_entity_poly.entity_id
_entity_poly.type
_entity_poly.pdbx_seq_one_letter_code
_entity_poly.pdbx_strand_id
1 'polypeptide(L)'
;MSLGAKSLAPIWRIYKEGLTMKTRYKNGNFYLNHHFLKGDMIVEDGKILEIGTLAQDEMMDEVDLEGQTVVPGFIDIHTHGAVGVDVNGADAQGFEKICQFFASQGTTSWLGSVLTDTREQTLTA
;
A
#
# COMPACT_ATOMS: atom_id res chain seq x y z
N MET A 1 15.00 -14.33 18.22
CA MET A 1 13.60 -14.76 18.00
C MET A 1 13.09 -13.97 16.80
N SER A 2 12.94 -14.64 15.66
CA SER A 2 12.48 -14.00 14.41
C SER A 2 10.96 -13.87 14.48
N LEU A 3 10.44 -12.64 14.52
CA LEU A 3 9.04 -12.35 14.29
C LEU A 3 8.77 -12.57 12.79
N GLY A 4 8.24 -13.75 12.48
CA GLY A 4 7.79 -14.05 11.13
C GLY A 4 6.69 -13.08 10.71
N ALA A 5 7.00 -12.21 9.75
CA ALA A 5 6.00 -11.43 9.05
C ALA A 5 5.00 -12.40 8.42
N LYS A 6 3.77 -12.47 8.94
CA LYS A 6 2.68 -13.15 8.24
C LYS A 6 2.46 -12.39 6.93
N SER A 7 2.80 -13.02 5.82
CA SER A 7 2.54 -12.52 4.48
C SER A 7 1.04 -12.29 4.34
N LEU A 8 0.63 -11.04 4.37
CA LEU A 8 -0.70 -10.66 3.93
C LEU A 8 -0.78 -11.02 2.45
N ALA A 9 -1.73 -11.86 2.07
CA ALA A 9 -1.95 -12.19 0.67
C ALA A 9 -2.15 -10.89 -0.13
N PRO A 10 -1.49 -10.72 -1.26
CA PRO A 10 -1.56 -9.46 -1.99
C PRO A 10 -2.98 -9.18 -2.45
N ILE A 11 -3.46 -7.98 -2.14
CA ILE A 11 -4.82 -7.47 -2.41
C ILE A 11 -5.26 -7.65 -3.87
N TRP A 12 -4.33 -7.69 -4.84
CA TRP A 12 -4.64 -7.89 -6.26
C TRP A 12 -5.25 -9.27 -6.61
N ARG A 13 -5.13 -10.27 -5.72
CA ARG A 13 -5.72 -11.60 -5.94
C ARG A 13 -7.25 -11.61 -5.89
N ILE A 14 -7.84 -10.57 -5.36
CA ILE A 14 -9.27 -10.46 -5.01
C ILE A 14 -10.13 -9.95 -6.19
N TYR A 15 -9.52 -9.27 -7.16
CA TYR A 15 -10.27 -8.68 -8.29
C TYR A 15 -10.81 -9.67 -9.34
N LYS A 16 -10.65 -10.98 -9.15
CA LYS A 16 -10.97 -11.97 -10.22
C LYS A 16 -12.40 -12.48 -10.27
N GLU A 17 -13.26 -12.23 -9.28
CA GLU A 17 -14.54 -12.95 -9.21
C GLU A 17 -15.80 -12.10 -8.99
N GLY A 18 -15.80 -10.80 -9.19
CA GLY A 18 -17.05 -9.99 -9.18
C GLY A 18 -17.82 -9.98 -7.84
N LEU A 19 -17.25 -10.46 -6.76
CA LEU A 19 -17.77 -10.35 -5.40
C LEU A 19 -17.19 -9.08 -4.77
N THR A 20 -18.05 -8.16 -4.34
CA THR A 20 -17.67 -7.05 -3.46
C THR A 20 -17.10 -7.63 -2.18
N MET A 21 -15.80 -7.42 -1.93
CA MET A 21 -15.18 -7.91 -0.71
C MET A 21 -15.11 -6.79 0.31
N LYS A 22 -15.92 -6.94 1.34
CA LYS A 22 -15.93 -6.04 2.48
C LYS A 22 -15.10 -6.66 3.59
N THR A 23 -14.08 -5.93 4.04
CA THR A 23 -13.16 -6.39 5.08
C THR A 23 -13.16 -5.42 6.24
N ARG A 24 -13.30 -5.94 7.46
CA ARG A 24 -13.14 -5.20 8.69
C ARG A 24 -11.74 -5.43 9.25
N TYR A 25 -11.00 -4.36 9.41
CA TYR A 25 -9.74 -4.32 10.16
C TYR A 25 -10.05 -3.84 11.57
N LYS A 26 -10.06 -4.75 12.54
CA LYS A 26 -10.45 -4.47 13.93
C LYS A 26 -9.27 -4.26 14.85
N ASN A 27 -9.51 -3.61 15.98
CA ASN A 27 -8.54 -3.38 17.04
C ASN A 27 -7.31 -2.60 16.57
N GLY A 28 -7.48 -1.64 15.66
CA GLY A 28 -6.38 -0.78 15.17
C GLY A 28 -6.26 0.53 15.94
N ASN A 29 -5.13 1.22 15.73
CA ASN A 29 -4.87 2.58 16.18
C ASN A 29 -4.64 3.45 14.93
N PHE A 30 -5.71 4.07 14.41
CA PHE A 30 -5.73 4.74 13.12
C PHE A 30 -5.37 6.22 13.25
N TYR A 31 -4.42 6.70 12.43
CA TYR A 31 -4.10 8.12 12.33
C TYR A 31 -5.10 8.82 11.40
N LEU A 32 -5.94 9.68 11.97
CA LEU A 32 -7.00 10.39 11.26
C LEU A 32 -7.11 11.82 11.79
N ASN A 33 -7.18 12.81 10.91
CA ASN A 33 -7.35 14.21 11.28
C ASN A 33 -6.37 14.71 12.38
N HIS A 34 -5.08 14.40 12.21
CA HIS A 34 -3.99 14.79 13.09
C HIS A 34 -4.01 14.18 14.51
N HIS A 35 -4.79 13.14 14.74
CA HIS A 35 -4.77 12.38 15.99
C HIS A 35 -4.94 10.89 15.76
N PHE A 36 -4.69 10.09 16.79
CA PHE A 36 -4.90 8.65 16.76
C PHE A 36 -6.25 8.28 17.34
N LEU A 37 -6.98 7.45 16.61
CA LEU A 37 -8.27 6.90 17.00
C LEU A 37 -8.16 5.38 17.11
N LYS A 38 -8.46 4.84 18.29
CA LYS A 38 -8.60 3.40 18.47
C LYS A 38 -9.97 2.94 17.98
N GLY A 39 -9.99 1.86 17.22
CA GLY A 39 -11.25 1.33 16.67
C GLY A 39 -10.99 0.37 15.53
N ASP A 40 -11.92 0.38 14.61
CA ASP A 40 -11.95 -0.49 13.45
C ASP A 40 -12.02 0.33 12.16
N MET A 41 -11.67 -0.30 11.05
CA MET A 41 -11.78 0.28 9.71
C MET A 41 -12.48 -0.71 8.80
N ILE A 42 -13.46 -0.25 8.04
CA ILE A 42 -14.10 -1.04 6.98
C ILE A 42 -13.58 -0.59 5.63
N VAL A 43 -13.14 -1.57 4.85
CA VAL A 43 -12.71 -1.39 3.45
C VAL A 43 -13.59 -2.22 2.55
N GLU A 44 -14.12 -1.62 1.49
CA GLU A 44 -14.88 -2.30 0.44
C GLU A 44 -14.35 -1.87 -0.91
N ASP A 45 -14.06 -2.82 -1.77
CA ASP A 45 -13.52 -2.58 -3.13
C ASP A 45 -12.31 -1.63 -3.16
N GLY A 46 -11.40 -1.80 -2.19
CA GLY A 46 -10.18 -0.99 -2.06
C GLY A 46 -10.41 0.44 -1.55
N LYS A 47 -11.61 0.76 -1.08
CA LYS A 47 -11.95 2.07 -0.51
C LYS A 47 -12.29 1.96 0.97
N ILE A 48 -11.78 2.89 1.76
CA ILE A 48 -12.16 3.04 3.16
C ILE A 48 -13.57 3.60 3.21
N LEU A 49 -14.50 2.86 3.80
CA LEU A 49 -15.87 3.31 4.01
C LEU A 49 -16.04 4.05 5.33
N GLU A 50 -15.45 3.50 6.40
CA GLU A 50 -15.63 4.02 7.75
C GLU A 50 -14.45 3.68 8.64
N ILE A 51 -14.12 4.56 9.58
CA ILE A 51 -13.14 4.33 10.66
C ILE A 51 -13.76 4.81 11.96
N GLY A 52 -13.77 3.96 12.99
CA GLY A 52 -14.30 4.31 14.31
C GLY A 52 -14.67 3.11 15.15
N THR A 53 -15.55 3.33 16.11
CA THR A 53 -16.15 2.24 16.88
C THR A 53 -17.37 1.74 16.10
N LEU A 54 -17.22 0.60 15.44
CA LEU A 54 -18.22 0.10 14.51
C LEU A 54 -19.01 -1.05 15.11
N ALA A 55 -20.30 -1.13 14.73
CA ALA A 55 -21.13 -2.27 15.08
C ALA A 55 -20.64 -3.56 14.39
N GLN A 56 -20.87 -4.70 15.02
CA GLN A 56 -20.59 -5.98 14.38
C GLN A 56 -21.60 -6.22 13.24
N ASP A 57 -21.07 -6.56 12.08
CA ASP A 57 -21.85 -7.04 10.93
C ASP A 57 -21.35 -8.46 10.62
N GLU A 58 -22.27 -9.40 10.50
CA GLU A 58 -21.96 -10.84 10.46
C GLU A 58 -21.46 -11.35 9.09
N MET A 59 -21.39 -10.48 8.08
CA MET A 59 -21.18 -10.88 6.68
C MET A 59 -19.90 -10.28 6.06
N MET A 60 -18.83 -10.04 6.82
CA MET A 60 -17.60 -9.52 6.27
C MET A 60 -16.35 -10.26 6.79
N ASP A 61 -15.31 -10.29 6.00
CA ASP A 61 -14.01 -10.80 6.44
C ASP A 61 -13.41 -9.92 7.52
N GLU A 62 -12.78 -10.53 8.52
CA GLU A 62 -12.14 -9.80 9.61
C GLU A 62 -10.63 -10.02 9.67
N VAL A 63 -9.90 -8.95 9.90
CA VAL A 63 -8.46 -8.94 10.18
C VAL A 63 -8.24 -8.25 11.52
N ASP A 64 -7.69 -8.95 12.50
CA ASP A 64 -7.34 -8.35 13.79
C ASP A 64 -5.95 -7.69 13.69
N LEU A 65 -5.91 -6.40 13.94
CA LEU A 65 -4.68 -5.59 13.91
C LEU A 65 -3.90 -5.66 15.23
N GLU A 66 -4.45 -6.29 16.27
CA GLU A 66 -3.76 -6.49 17.56
C GLU A 66 -3.18 -5.18 18.16
N GLY A 67 -3.87 -4.06 17.98
CA GLY A 67 -3.43 -2.74 18.45
C GLY A 67 -2.37 -2.05 17.58
N GLN A 68 -2.06 -2.60 16.41
CA GLN A 68 -1.10 -1.98 15.49
C GLN A 68 -1.55 -0.58 15.05
N THR A 69 -0.56 0.27 14.81
CA THR A 69 -0.79 1.62 14.31
C THR A 69 -0.93 1.59 12.78
N VAL A 70 -2.00 2.21 12.30
CA VAL A 70 -2.30 2.36 10.88
C VAL A 70 -2.20 3.84 10.51
N VAL A 71 -1.39 4.12 9.53
CA VAL A 71 -1.18 5.47 8.96
C VAL A 71 -1.40 5.44 7.45
N PRO A 72 -1.70 6.56 6.80
CA PRO A 72 -1.68 6.64 5.34
C PRO A 72 -0.33 6.20 4.79
N GLY A 73 -0.34 5.54 3.65
CA GLY A 73 0.90 5.19 2.97
C GLY A 73 1.73 6.43 2.62
N PHE A 74 3.06 6.28 2.62
CA PHE A 74 3.95 7.38 2.26
C PHE A 74 3.88 7.66 0.75
N ILE A 75 4.14 8.91 0.40
CA ILE A 75 4.24 9.38 -0.97
C ILE A 75 5.66 9.88 -1.19
N ASP A 76 6.40 9.24 -2.08
CA ASP A 76 7.73 9.71 -2.49
C ASP A 76 7.58 10.55 -3.76
N ILE A 77 7.92 11.82 -3.68
CA ILE A 77 7.75 12.76 -4.80
C ILE A 77 9.00 12.96 -5.64
N HIS A 78 10.11 12.31 -5.31
CA HIS A 78 11.36 12.45 -6.05
C HIS A 78 12.28 11.27 -5.82
N THR A 79 12.30 10.33 -6.77
CA THR A 79 13.22 9.19 -6.75
C THR A 79 13.73 8.86 -8.14
N HIS A 80 15.01 8.48 -8.24
CA HIS A 80 15.64 8.05 -9.48
C HIS A 80 15.64 6.53 -9.65
N GLY A 81 15.04 5.80 -8.73
CA GLY A 81 14.95 4.35 -8.73
C GLY A 81 15.23 3.73 -7.36
N ALA A 82 15.27 2.42 -7.32
CA ALA A 82 15.55 1.65 -6.11
C ALA A 82 16.05 0.24 -6.46
N VAL A 83 16.62 -0.46 -5.49
CA VAL A 83 17.06 -1.87 -5.57
C VAL A 83 17.92 -2.19 -6.79
N GLY A 84 18.80 -1.24 -7.16
CA GLY A 84 19.70 -1.39 -8.32
C GLY A 84 19.03 -1.18 -9.68
N VAL A 85 17.81 -0.65 -9.70
CA VAL A 85 17.10 -0.27 -10.93
C VAL A 85 17.00 1.26 -11.01
N ASP A 86 17.45 1.82 -12.12
CA ASP A 86 17.36 3.24 -12.45
C ASP A 86 16.11 3.51 -13.30
N VAL A 87 15.37 4.60 -12.97
CA VAL A 87 14.14 4.98 -13.70
C VAL A 87 14.42 5.23 -15.18
N ASN A 88 15.59 5.81 -15.52
CA ASN A 88 15.95 6.14 -16.89
C ASN A 88 16.07 4.92 -17.82
N GLY A 89 16.40 3.76 -17.26
CA GLY A 89 16.62 2.54 -18.05
C GLY A 89 15.71 1.38 -17.66
N ALA A 90 14.71 1.61 -16.82
CA ALA A 90 13.85 0.55 -16.31
C ALA A 90 12.85 0.07 -17.37
N ASP A 91 12.83 -1.23 -17.58
CA ASP A 91 11.72 -1.90 -18.25
C ASP A 91 10.57 -2.17 -17.28
N ALA A 92 9.49 -2.79 -17.76
CA ALA A 92 8.32 -3.11 -16.94
C ALA A 92 8.66 -3.97 -15.70
N GLN A 93 9.62 -4.89 -15.82
CA GLN A 93 10.06 -5.72 -14.70
C GLN A 93 10.88 -4.92 -13.68
N GLY A 94 11.70 -3.97 -14.17
CA GLY A 94 12.43 -3.03 -13.34
C GLY A 94 11.49 -2.15 -12.52
N PHE A 95 10.46 -1.57 -13.15
CA PHE A 95 9.43 -0.80 -12.46
C PHE A 95 8.67 -1.64 -11.42
N GLU A 96 8.32 -2.88 -11.74
CA GLU A 96 7.68 -3.79 -10.78
C GLU A 96 8.55 -4.01 -9.53
N LYS A 97 9.86 -4.23 -9.70
CA LYS A 97 10.80 -4.37 -8.57
C LYS A 97 10.85 -3.12 -7.70
N ILE A 98 10.89 -1.93 -8.31
CA ILE A 98 10.86 -0.66 -7.59
C ILE A 98 9.54 -0.56 -6.79
N CYS A 99 8.40 -0.82 -7.41
CA CYS A 99 7.09 -0.77 -6.76
C CYS A 99 6.99 -1.74 -5.58
N GLN A 100 7.45 -2.98 -5.74
CA GLN A 100 7.46 -3.97 -4.67
C GLN A 100 8.34 -3.53 -3.50
N PHE A 101 9.51 -2.98 -3.79
CA PHE A 101 10.39 -2.46 -2.75
C PHE A 101 9.72 -1.30 -2.00
N PHE A 102 9.19 -0.29 -2.69
CA PHE A 102 8.53 0.84 -2.04
C PHE A 102 7.30 0.40 -1.23
N ALA A 103 6.48 -0.50 -1.76
CA ALA A 103 5.35 -1.05 -1.02
C ALA A 103 5.80 -1.77 0.28
N SER A 104 6.93 -2.49 0.24
CA SER A 104 7.49 -3.15 1.43
C SER A 104 7.98 -2.16 2.50
N GLN A 105 8.25 -0.91 2.12
CA GLN A 105 8.67 0.18 3.01
C GLN A 105 7.51 1.12 3.40
N GLY A 106 6.28 0.79 3.00
CA GLY A 106 5.09 1.59 3.31
C GLY A 106 4.85 2.77 2.36
N THR A 107 5.62 2.88 1.27
CA THR A 107 5.38 3.89 0.23
C THR A 107 4.35 3.34 -0.76
N THR A 108 3.20 4.02 -0.87
CA THR A 108 2.06 3.58 -1.70
C THR A 108 1.94 4.34 -3.00
N SER A 109 2.65 5.45 -3.13
CA SER A 109 2.70 6.25 -4.36
C SER A 109 4.07 6.87 -4.50
N TRP A 110 4.57 6.97 -5.73
CA TRP A 110 5.87 7.60 -5.98
C TRP A 110 5.94 8.22 -7.37
N LEU A 111 6.80 9.21 -7.52
CA LEU A 111 7.11 9.87 -8.80
C LEU A 111 8.53 9.51 -9.20
N GLY A 112 8.65 8.79 -10.31
CA GLY A 112 9.95 8.54 -10.96
C GLY A 112 10.51 9.84 -11.51
N SER A 113 11.75 10.18 -11.15
CA SER A 113 12.47 11.35 -11.64
C SER A 113 13.52 10.90 -12.65
N VAL A 114 13.38 11.37 -13.88
CA VAL A 114 14.36 11.11 -14.93
C VAL A 114 15.57 12.01 -14.72
N LEU A 115 16.77 11.46 -14.73
CA LEU A 115 18.02 12.23 -14.75
C LEU A 115 18.21 12.87 -16.10
N THR A 116 18.85 14.06 -16.10
CA THR A 116 19.28 14.72 -17.34
C THR A 116 20.28 13.82 -18.07
N ASP A 117 19.98 13.51 -19.31
CA ASP A 117 20.76 12.67 -20.18
C ASP A 117 20.83 13.28 -21.58
N THR A 118 21.41 12.59 -22.56
CA THR A 118 21.32 13.01 -23.96
C THR A 118 19.85 13.07 -24.38
N ARG A 119 19.54 13.91 -25.37
CA ARG A 119 18.17 14.00 -25.89
C ARG A 119 17.61 12.64 -26.31
N GLU A 120 18.46 11.81 -26.91
CA GLU A 120 18.07 10.50 -27.42
C GLU A 120 17.72 9.57 -26.27
N GLN A 121 18.53 9.50 -25.23
CA GLN A 121 18.29 8.68 -24.03
C GLN A 121 17.07 9.16 -23.24
N THR A 122 16.90 10.49 -23.09
CA THR A 122 15.72 11.03 -22.39
C THR A 122 14.39 10.74 -23.10
N LEU A 123 14.38 10.58 -24.43
CA LEU A 123 13.17 10.26 -25.19
C LEU A 123 12.82 8.77 -25.18
N THR A 124 13.72 7.92 -24.69
CA THR A 124 13.52 6.47 -24.59
C THR A 124 13.32 5.97 -23.14
N ALA A 125 13.43 6.87 -22.18
CA ALA A 125 13.22 6.59 -20.74
C ALA A 125 11.76 6.49 -20.33
#